data_e0457dbae5d7c4697f41f5eec2a31512
#
_entry.id   e0457dbae5d7c4697f41f5eec2a31512
#
_cell.length_a   1.000
_cell.length_b   1.000
_cell.length_c   1.000
_cell.angle_alpha   90.00
_cell.angle_beta   90.00
_cell.angle_gamma   90.00
#
_symmetry.space_group_name_H-M   'P 1'
#
loop_
_entity.id
_entity.type
_entity.pdbx_description
1 polymer ?
#
loop_
_entity_poly.entity_id
_entity_poly.type
_entity_poly.pdbx_seq_one_letter_code
_entity_poly.pdbx_strand_id
1 'polypeptide(L)'
;MAKARKDNRGRVLKPGEVQRKSDNRYLYTYTDPLGRRKYIYASDLMELREREKKLTRDQLDGLNLYAAGKATINDTFDRYIKMKPNLRDSTRSNYIYMYNRFVRNDFGKKKLIDIKYSDILQYYLHLINDEKLAIATVDNIHTLLHPTFQMAVRDDIIRKNPTDGVMTEITKKSGIHRGVRHALTAEQQKAFMDYIANHPVYVHWWPLFTILLGTGCRIGEGLGLRWEDIDFEKNLISINHSLTYYPTSEDRTTEFHIHKPKTDAGLRTIPLLDSVRDALDILREEEDSNGSNEQEVDGYSGFIFQNRFGTLPNPASVNRTIKRIVNSYNADERLNAAREGREPLL
;
A
#
# COMPACT_ATOMS: atom_id res chain seq x y z
N MET A 1 54.42 -10.08 38.29
CA MET A 1 53.47 -10.21 37.12
C MET A 1 52.32 -11.11 37.53
N ALA A 2 51.06 -10.70 37.38
CA ALA A 2 49.89 -11.51 37.70
C ALA A 2 49.81 -12.74 36.77
N LYS A 3 49.68 -13.93 37.34
CA LYS A 3 49.62 -15.20 36.61
C LYS A 3 48.43 -15.20 35.68
N ALA A 4 48.62 -15.40 34.38
CA ALA A 4 47.54 -15.41 33.38
C ALA A 4 46.50 -16.50 33.75
N ARG A 5 45.21 -16.12 33.76
CA ARG A 5 44.10 -17.05 34.03
C ARG A 5 43.97 -18.02 32.85
N LYS A 6 43.81 -19.31 33.15
CA LYS A 6 43.65 -20.36 32.15
C LYS A 6 42.34 -21.12 32.37
N ASP A 7 41.77 -21.65 31.31
CA ASP A 7 40.65 -22.57 31.38
C ASP A 7 41.08 -23.99 31.75
N ASN A 8 40.12 -24.93 31.83
CA ASN A 8 40.37 -26.33 32.16
C ASN A 8 41.18 -27.09 31.07
N ARG A 9 41.35 -26.50 29.88
CA ARG A 9 42.18 -27.02 28.77
C ARG A 9 43.52 -26.28 28.64
N GLY A 10 43.88 -25.45 29.60
CA GLY A 10 45.16 -24.71 29.63
C GLY A 10 45.18 -23.47 28.71
N ARG A 11 44.10 -23.09 28.08
CA ARG A 11 44.02 -21.92 27.19
C ARG A 11 43.92 -20.63 28.02
N VAL A 12 44.63 -19.59 27.60
CA VAL A 12 44.68 -18.30 28.33
C VAL A 12 43.35 -17.55 28.11
N LEU A 13 42.72 -17.13 29.20
CA LEU A 13 41.50 -16.32 29.23
C LEU A 13 41.88 -14.83 29.23
N LYS A 14 41.21 -14.06 28.37
CA LYS A 14 41.35 -12.60 28.30
C LYS A 14 40.65 -11.89 29.47
N PRO A 15 40.92 -10.58 29.69
CA PRO A 15 40.13 -9.78 30.63
C PRO A 15 38.63 -9.84 30.29
N GLY A 16 37.78 -10.10 31.29
CA GLY A 16 36.35 -10.28 31.13
C GLY A 16 35.90 -11.70 30.83
N GLU A 17 36.77 -12.58 30.28
CA GLU A 17 36.48 -14.00 30.04
C GLU A 17 36.63 -14.82 31.34
N VAL A 18 35.69 -15.71 31.62
CA VAL A 18 35.68 -16.65 32.75
C VAL A 18 35.07 -17.96 32.28
N GLN A 19 35.67 -19.10 32.72
CA GLN A 19 35.02 -20.40 32.65
C GLN A 19 34.34 -20.69 33.98
N ARG A 20 33.04 -20.96 33.96
CA ARG A 20 32.25 -21.33 35.14
C ARG A 20 32.58 -22.73 35.58
N LYS A 21 32.81 -22.90 36.90
CA LYS A 21 33.11 -24.23 37.48
C LYS A 21 31.87 -25.15 37.57
N SER A 22 30.67 -24.56 37.61
CA SER A 22 29.43 -25.31 37.81
C SER A 22 28.95 -26.08 36.57
N ASP A 23 29.17 -25.54 35.35
CA ASP A 23 28.66 -26.10 34.11
C ASP A 23 29.71 -26.05 32.98
N ASN A 24 30.93 -25.70 33.25
CA ASN A 24 32.05 -25.57 32.31
C ASN A 24 31.79 -24.59 31.13
N ARG A 25 30.71 -23.83 31.16
CA ARG A 25 30.43 -22.81 30.13
C ARG A 25 31.36 -21.60 30.29
N TYR A 26 31.60 -20.94 29.18
CA TYR A 26 32.37 -19.71 29.12
C TYR A 26 31.45 -18.51 29.27
N LEU A 27 31.94 -17.49 29.99
CA LEU A 27 31.25 -16.24 30.28
C LEU A 27 32.16 -15.07 29.91
N TYR A 28 31.65 -14.10 29.17
CA TYR A 28 32.27 -12.80 28.99
C TYR A 28 31.40 -11.71 29.61
N THR A 29 32.03 -10.87 30.42
CA THR A 29 31.40 -9.76 31.11
C THR A 29 31.76 -8.45 30.42
N TYR A 30 30.79 -7.62 30.11
CA TYR A 30 30.99 -6.29 29.53
C TYR A 30 30.01 -5.28 30.14
N THR A 31 30.28 -4.00 29.92
CA THR A 31 29.39 -2.90 30.29
C THR A 31 28.68 -2.39 29.01
N ASP A 32 27.37 -2.30 29.05
CA ASP A 32 26.60 -1.75 27.92
C ASP A 32 26.75 -0.22 27.84
N PRO A 33 26.32 0.42 26.71
CA PRO A 33 26.40 1.88 26.56
C PRO A 33 25.59 2.67 27.61
N LEU A 34 24.70 2.01 28.34
CA LEU A 34 23.92 2.60 29.43
C LEU A 34 24.56 2.39 30.79
N GLY A 35 25.82 1.92 30.85
CA GLY A 35 26.55 1.67 32.08
C GLY A 35 26.16 0.39 32.82
N ARG A 36 25.35 -0.49 32.24
CA ARG A 36 24.87 -1.71 32.90
C ARG A 36 25.76 -2.88 32.59
N ARG A 37 26.08 -3.68 33.63
CA ARG A 37 26.86 -4.91 33.48
C ARG A 37 26.03 -6.00 32.80
N LYS A 38 26.56 -6.59 31.72
CA LYS A 38 25.94 -7.64 30.90
C LYS A 38 26.87 -8.84 30.74
N TYR A 39 26.29 -9.97 30.36
CA TYR A 39 26.99 -11.24 30.26
C TYR A 39 26.65 -11.92 28.94
N ILE A 40 27.67 -12.50 28.28
CA ILE A 40 27.53 -13.41 27.15
C ILE A 40 28.00 -14.79 27.61
N TYR A 41 27.22 -15.82 27.25
CA TYR A 41 27.54 -17.20 27.55
C TYR A 41 27.80 -17.97 26.27
N ALA A 42 28.73 -18.92 26.28
CA ALA A 42 29.00 -19.83 25.19
C ALA A 42 29.41 -21.21 25.71
N SER A 43 29.25 -22.23 24.93
CA SER A 43 29.65 -23.60 25.23
C SER A 43 31.15 -23.84 25.03
N ASP A 44 31.76 -23.07 24.11
CA ASP A 44 33.20 -23.11 23.82
C ASP A 44 33.83 -21.69 23.83
N LEU A 45 35.15 -21.66 24.09
CA LEU A 45 35.92 -20.42 24.12
C LEU A 45 36.02 -19.72 22.75
N MET A 46 36.08 -20.49 21.66
CA MET A 46 36.09 -19.91 20.30
C MET A 46 34.79 -19.23 19.99
N GLU A 47 33.67 -19.89 20.27
CA GLU A 47 32.33 -19.33 20.14
C GLU A 47 32.18 -18.05 20.99
N LEU A 48 32.67 -18.05 22.24
CA LEU A 48 32.63 -16.87 23.07
C LEU A 48 33.37 -15.69 22.43
N ARG A 49 34.56 -15.93 21.90
CA ARG A 49 35.39 -14.91 21.24
C ARG A 49 34.83 -14.39 19.94
N GLU A 50 34.13 -15.21 19.18
CA GLU A 50 33.38 -14.73 18.00
C GLU A 50 32.22 -13.82 18.40
N ARG A 51 31.48 -14.20 19.45
CA ARG A 51 30.42 -13.36 20.02
C ARG A 51 30.96 -12.05 20.59
N GLU A 52 32.11 -12.09 21.25
CA GLU A 52 32.83 -10.91 21.75
C GLU A 52 33.26 -9.97 20.61
N LYS A 53 33.85 -10.51 19.52
CA LYS A 53 34.24 -9.72 18.34
C LYS A 53 33.03 -9.04 17.70
N LYS A 54 31.93 -9.78 17.59
CA LYS A 54 30.69 -9.23 17.07
C LYS A 54 30.17 -8.11 17.96
N LEU A 55 30.14 -8.33 19.29
CA LEU A 55 29.73 -7.31 20.26
C LEU A 55 30.59 -6.05 20.18
N THR A 56 31.90 -6.21 20.16
CA THR A 56 32.84 -5.08 20.08
C THR A 56 32.63 -4.28 18.79
N ARG A 57 32.42 -4.97 17.66
CA ARG A 57 32.12 -4.32 16.40
C ARG A 57 30.80 -3.55 16.49
N ASP A 58 29.74 -4.18 17.03
CA ASP A 58 28.42 -3.57 17.18
C ASP A 58 28.44 -2.36 18.13
N GLN A 59 29.26 -2.40 19.18
CA GLN A 59 29.48 -1.25 20.07
C GLN A 59 30.21 -0.10 19.37
N LEU A 60 31.25 -0.42 18.58
CA LEU A 60 32.00 0.58 17.81
C LEU A 60 31.11 1.22 16.70
N ASP A 61 30.16 0.46 16.15
CA ASP A 61 29.22 0.94 15.17
C ASP A 61 28.01 1.65 15.79
N GLY A 62 27.95 1.85 17.12
CA GLY A 62 26.85 2.57 17.80
C GLY A 62 25.52 1.82 17.87
N LEU A 63 25.50 0.51 17.57
CA LEU A 63 24.26 -0.27 17.55
C LEU A 63 23.67 -0.47 18.95
N ASN A 64 22.37 -0.22 19.09
CA ASN A 64 21.64 -0.47 20.33
C ASN A 64 21.28 -1.96 20.49
N LEU A 65 22.25 -2.75 20.95
CA LEU A 65 22.12 -4.21 21.10
C LEU A 65 20.96 -4.65 21.99
N TYR A 66 20.60 -3.86 22.97
CA TYR A 66 19.52 -4.19 23.91
C TYR A 66 18.15 -4.10 23.21
N ALA A 67 17.92 -3.03 22.46
CA ALA A 67 16.69 -2.87 21.67
C ALA A 67 16.64 -3.89 20.53
N ALA A 68 17.76 -4.12 19.83
CA ALA A 68 17.86 -5.09 18.75
C ALA A 68 17.53 -6.53 19.19
N GLY A 69 17.94 -6.92 20.41
CA GLY A 69 17.68 -8.28 20.91
C GLY A 69 16.22 -8.58 21.26
N LYS A 70 15.35 -7.56 21.37
CA LYS A 70 13.95 -7.70 21.76
C LYS A 70 12.97 -7.19 20.72
N ALA A 71 13.33 -6.16 19.95
CA ALA A 71 12.44 -5.56 18.99
C ALA A 71 12.03 -6.52 17.88
N THR A 72 10.74 -6.62 17.63
CA THR A 72 10.15 -7.35 16.50
C THR A 72 9.89 -6.42 15.32
N ILE A 73 9.57 -6.99 14.17
CA ILE A 73 9.13 -6.22 13.02
C ILE A 73 7.82 -5.47 13.36
N ASN A 74 6.91 -6.08 14.13
CA ASN A 74 5.68 -5.44 14.60
C ASN A 74 5.95 -4.18 15.40
N ASP A 75 6.82 -4.29 16.43
CA ASP A 75 7.17 -3.14 17.28
C ASP A 75 7.74 -1.99 16.47
N THR A 76 8.58 -2.32 15.48
CA THR A 76 9.22 -1.34 14.61
C THR A 76 8.23 -0.71 13.63
N PHE A 77 7.32 -1.49 13.06
CA PHE A 77 6.28 -0.96 12.17
C PHE A 77 5.32 -0.04 12.93
N ASP A 78 4.86 -0.43 14.11
CA ASP A 78 3.95 0.38 14.92
C ASP A 78 4.61 1.72 15.31
N ARG A 79 5.91 1.69 15.62
CA ARG A 79 6.70 2.89 15.85
C ARG A 79 6.84 3.73 14.58
N TYR A 80 7.11 3.11 13.43
CA TYR A 80 7.23 3.80 12.14
C TYR A 80 5.93 4.54 11.79
N ILE A 81 4.77 3.91 11.94
CA ILE A 81 3.46 4.53 11.66
C ILE A 81 3.16 5.69 12.60
N LYS A 82 3.51 5.56 13.90
CA LYS A 82 3.36 6.66 14.89
C LYS A 82 4.22 7.88 14.54
N MET A 83 5.41 7.67 13.98
CA MET A 83 6.33 8.72 13.57
C MET A 83 6.00 9.38 12.23
N LYS A 84 4.88 8.99 11.60
CA LYS A 84 4.38 9.56 10.34
C LYS A 84 3.07 10.34 10.56
N PRO A 85 3.08 11.47 11.30
CA PRO A 85 1.85 12.23 11.60
C PRO A 85 1.19 12.80 10.33
N ASN A 86 1.98 13.10 9.31
CA ASN A 86 1.52 13.72 8.07
C ASN A 86 1.00 12.72 7.00
N LEU A 87 0.86 11.43 7.35
CA LEU A 87 0.20 10.49 6.45
C LEU A 87 -1.29 10.82 6.37
N ARG A 88 -1.82 10.92 5.14
CA ARG A 88 -3.27 11.01 4.94
C ARG A 88 -3.96 9.78 5.53
N ASP A 89 -5.15 9.96 6.11
CA ASP A 89 -5.87 8.89 6.80
C ASP A 89 -6.14 7.68 5.89
N SER A 90 -6.51 7.90 4.63
CA SER A 90 -6.66 6.83 3.64
C SER A 90 -5.37 6.03 3.40
N THR A 91 -4.22 6.69 3.39
CA THR A 91 -2.91 6.02 3.24
C THR A 91 -2.56 5.25 4.51
N ARG A 92 -2.77 5.85 5.68
CA ARG A 92 -2.56 5.22 6.99
C ARG A 92 -3.42 3.96 7.13
N SER A 93 -4.71 4.07 6.84
CA SER A 93 -5.66 2.97 6.89
C SER A 93 -5.23 1.82 5.97
N ASN A 94 -4.84 2.12 4.72
CA ASN A 94 -4.35 1.11 3.79
C ASN A 94 -3.05 0.45 4.27
N TYR A 95 -2.11 1.22 4.83
CA TYR A 95 -0.85 0.69 5.35
C TYR A 95 -1.09 -0.29 6.51
N ILE A 96 -1.92 0.10 7.47
CA ILE A 96 -2.30 -0.74 8.61
C ILE A 96 -3.02 -2.00 8.11
N TYR A 97 -3.94 -1.87 7.16
CA TYR A 97 -4.64 -3.00 6.56
C TYR A 97 -3.69 -4.02 5.92
N MET A 98 -2.83 -3.56 5.02
CA MET A 98 -1.90 -4.42 4.31
C MET A 98 -0.93 -5.11 5.28
N TYR A 99 -0.39 -4.35 6.24
CA TYR A 99 0.50 -4.90 7.25
C TYR A 99 -0.18 -5.94 8.13
N ASN A 100 -1.38 -5.65 8.64
CA ASN A 100 -2.13 -6.56 9.50
C ASN A 100 -2.55 -7.84 8.76
N ARG A 101 -2.92 -7.72 7.49
CA ARG A 101 -3.36 -8.85 6.68
C ARG A 101 -2.23 -9.82 6.35
N PHE A 102 -1.08 -9.31 5.95
CA PHE A 102 -0.01 -10.14 5.38
C PHE A 102 1.18 -10.34 6.31
N VAL A 103 1.53 -9.37 7.16
CA VAL A 103 2.79 -9.38 7.91
C VAL A 103 2.60 -9.68 9.39
N ARG A 104 1.61 -9.06 10.05
CA ARG A 104 1.51 -8.99 11.52
C ARG A 104 1.49 -10.32 12.24
N ASN A 105 0.75 -11.30 11.71
CA ASN A 105 0.44 -12.53 12.44
C ASN A 105 1.54 -13.60 12.40
N ASP A 106 2.42 -13.52 11.40
CA ASP A 106 3.53 -14.46 11.21
C ASP A 106 4.86 -13.71 11.12
N PHE A 107 5.22 -13.19 9.95
CA PHE A 107 6.53 -12.59 9.69
C PHE A 107 6.84 -11.42 10.63
N GLY A 108 5.82 -10.64 10.98
CA GLY A 108 5.92 -9.49 11.89
C GLY A 108 6.35 -9.83 13.33
N LYS A 109 6.16 -11.06 13.77
CA LYS A 109 6.57 -11.54 15.11
C LYS A 109 8.07 -11.85 15.22
N LYS A 110 8.76 -11.97 14.09
CA LYS A 110 10.19 -12.26 14.06
C LYS A 110 11.00 -11.07 14.61
N LYS A 111 12.10 -11.36 15.29
CA LYS A 111 12.99 -10.32 15.81
C LYS A 111 13.81 -9.72 14.68
N LEU A 112 14.00 -8.40 14.70
CA LEU A 112 14.77 -7.66 13.69
C LEU A 112 16.19 -8.20 13.51
N ILE A 113 16.86 -8.55 14.63
CA ILE A 113 18.25 -9.02 14.64
C ILE A 113 18.42 -10.36 13.90
N ASP A 114 17.37 -11.17 13.83
CA ASP A 114 17.40 -12.50 13.25
C ASP A 114 17.09 -12.47 11.73
N ILE A 115 16.55 -11.35 11.22
CA ILE A 115 16.13 -11.21 9.83
C ILE A 115 17.33 -10.92 8.92
N LYS A 116 17.44 -11.75 7.88
CA LYS A 116 18.44 -11.63 6.81
C LYS A 116 17.75 -11.36 5.47
N TYR A 117 18.54 -10.98 4.48
CA TYR A 117 18.09 -10.84 3.09
C TYR A 117 17.34 -12.08 2.60
N SER A 118 17.88 -13.27 2.87
CA SER A 118 17.27 -14.56 2.48
C SER A 118 15.89 -14.77 3.08
N ASP A 119 15.65 -14.31 4.32
CA ASP A 119 14.35 -14.45 4.98
C ASP A 119 13.29 -13.57 4.32
N ILE A 120 13.65 -12.36 3.92
CA ILE A 120 12.76 -11.46 3.16
C ILE A 120 12.48 -12.05 1.77
N LEU A 121 13.50 -12.54 1.08
CA LEU A 121 13.34 -13.15 -0.24
C LEU A 121 12.42 -14.38 -0.18
N GLN A 122 12.64 -15.29 0.78
CA GLN A 122 11.77 -16.46 0.97
C GLN A 122 10.35 -16.07 1.32
N TYR A 123 10.17 -15.08 2.19
CA TYR A 123 8.85 -14.58 2.54
C TYR A 123 8.09 -14.03 1.33
N TYR A 124 8.74 -13.22 0.49
CA TYR A 124 8.11 -12.69 -0.72
C TYR A 124 7.81 -13.77 -1.76
N LEU A 125 8.71 -14.75 -1.91
CA LEU A 125 8.47 -15.91 -2.79
C LEU A 125 7.29 -16.76 -2.29
N HIS A 126 7.15 -16.96 -0.97
CA HIS A 126 5.99 -17.61 -0.37
C HIS A 126 4.69 -16.86 -0.70
N LEU A 127 4.65 -15.54 -0.53
CA LEU A 127 3.48 -14.72 -0.87
C LEU A 127 3.10 -14.85 -2.37
N ILE A 128 4.07 -14.96 -3.26
CA ILE A 128 3.83 -15.09 -4.71
C ILE A 128 3.42 -16.51 -5.08
N ASN A 129 4.17 -17.51 -4.62
CA ASN A 129 4.04 -18.89 -5.10
C ASN A 129 2.95 -19.66 -4.38
N ASP A 130 2.81 -19.48 -3.06
CA ASP A 130 1.88 -20.24 -2.22
C ASP A 130 0.57 -19.48 -2.02
N GLU A 131 0.64 -18.19 -1.64
CA GLU A 131 -0.53 -17.32 -1.46
C GLU A 131 -1.07 -16.74 -2.78
N LYS A 132 -0.39 -16.99 -3.92
CA LYS A 132 -0.78 -16.55 -5.26
C LYS A 132 -0.99 -15.04 -5.40
N LEU A 133 -0.27 -14.24 -4.60
CA LEU A 133 -0.37 -12.79 -4.69
C LEU A 133 0.31 -12.26 -5.97
N ALA A 134 -0.30 -11.24 -6.57
CA ALA A 134 0.33 -10.50 -7.65
C ALA A 134 1.61 -9.80 -7.15
N ILE A 135 2.66 -9.75 -7.98
CA ILE A 135 3.93 -9.07 -7.66
C ILE A 135 3.70 -7.61 -7.22
N ALA A 136 2.74 -6.92 -7.85
CA ALA A 136 2.36 -5.56 -7.45
C ALA A 136 1.83 -5.48 -6.00
N THR A 137 1.17 -6.53 -5.49
CA THR A 137 0.73 -6.59 -4.09
C THR A 137 1.92 -6.79 -3.16
N VAL A 138 2.87 -7.65 -3.55
CA VAL A 138 4.12 -7.86 -2.80
C VAL A 138 4.99 -6.59 -2.80
N ASP A 139 5.03 -5.85 -3.90
CA ASP A 139 5.68 -4.54 -3.99
C ASP A 139 5.05 -3.52 -3.03
N ASN A 140 3.71 -3.52 -2.89
CA ASN A 140 3.04 -2.72 -1.86
C ASN A 140 3.43 -3.13 -0.44
N ILE A 141 3.57 -4.44 -0.15
CA ILE A 141 4.06 -4.93 1.15
C ILE A 141 5.51 -4.48 1.37
N HIS A 142 6.36 -4.57 0.33
CA HIS A 142 7.74 -4.07 0.38
C HIS A 142 7.79 -2.56 0.71
N THR A 143 6.88 -1.77 0.14
CA THR A 143 6.75 -0.32 0.44
C THR A 143 6.48 -0.04 1.93
N LEU A 144 5.96 -1.00 2.68
CA LEU A 144 5.78 -0.92 4.14
C LEU A 144 7.01 -1.41 4.90
N LEU A 145 7.57 -2.55 4.49
CA LEU A 145 8.68 -3.19 5.19
C LEU A 145 9.99 -2.44 4.99
N HIS A 146 10.29 -1.98 3.77
CA HIS A 146 11.54 -1.30 3.47
C HIS A 146 11.78 -0.06 4.36
N PRO A 147 10.86 0.92 4.46
CA PRO A 147 11.07 2.07 5.34
C PRO A 147 11.03 1.70 6.83
N THR A 148 10.32 0.64 7.22
CA THR A 148 10.32 0.13 8.59
C THR A 148 11.72 -0.37 8.98
N PHE A 149 12.35 -1.21 8.15
CA PHE A 149 13.71 -1.65 8.35
C PHE A 149 14.72 -0.51 8.20
N GLN A 150 14.47 0.43 7.29
CA GLN A 150 15.34 1.60 7.11
C GLN A 150 15.35 2.51 8.35
N MET A 151 14.21 2.64 9.03
CA MET A 151 14.15 3.33 10.33
C MET A 151 15.00 2.58 11.38
N ALA A 152 14.91 1.26 11.42
CA ALA A 152 15.73 0.45 12.34
C ALA A 152 17.23 0.58 12.07
N VAL A 153 17.64 0.76 10.81
CA VAL A 153 19.04 1.07 10.46
C VAL A 153 19.44 2.46 10.97
N ARG A 154 18.59 3.49 10.76
CA ARG A 154 18.85 4.87 11.20
C ARG A 154 18.88 5.01 12.74
N ASP A 155 18.15 4.15 13.42
CA ASP A 155 18.11 4.09 14.90
C ASP A 155 19.20 3.16 15.47
N ASP A 156 20.19 2.73 14.67
CA ASP A 156 21.29 1.84 15.05
C ASP A 156 20.82 0.50 15.67
N ILE A 157 19.62 0.04 15.32
CA ILE A 157 19.07 -1.24 15.78
C ILE A 157 19.62 -2.39 14.93
N ILE A 158 19.76 -2.20 13.63
CA ILE A 158 20.37 -3.15 12.69
C ILE A 158 21.35 -2.42 11.76
N ARG A 159 22.36 -3.14 11.27
CA ARG A 159 23.44 -2.54 10.44
C ARG A 159 23.04 -2.24 9.01
N LYS A 160 22.20 -3.10 8.43
CA LYS A 160 21.81 -3.06 7.00
C LYS A 160 20.34 -3.36 6.90
N ASN A 161 19.72 -2.78 5.90
CA ASN A 161 18.32 -3.07 5.59
C ASN A 161 18.23 -4.42 4.85
N PRO A 162 17.61 -5.46 5.43
CA PRO A 162 17.53 -6.78 4.79
C PRO A 162 16.61 -6.80 3.58
N THR A 163 15.83 -5.75 3.34
CA THR A 163 14.92 -5.65 2.18
C THR A 163 15.59 -5.06 0.94
N ASP A 164 16.82 -4.52 1.07
CA ASP A 164 17.53 -3.88 -0.05
C ASP A 164 17.76 -4.86 -1.21
N GLY A 165 17.29 -4.48 -2.40
CA GLY A 165 17.50 -5.25 -3.63
C GLY A 165 16.60 -6.47 -3.82
N VAL A 166 15.80 -6.88 -2.82
CA VAL A 166 14.96 -8.10 -2.91
C VAL A 166 13.93 -7.99 -4.03
N MET A 167 13.20 -6.87 -4.13
CA MET A 167 12.21 -6.68 -5.20
C MET A 167 12.85 -6.64 -6.59
N THR A 168 14.06 -6.09 -6.69
CA THR A 168 14.82 -6.10 -7.96
C THR A 168 15.18 -7.51 -8.39
N GLU A 169 15.55 -8.38 -7.46
CA GLU A 169 15.83 -9.79 -7.75
C GLU A 169 14.55 -10.53 -8.19
N ILE A 170 13.45 -10.35 -7.48
CA ILE A 170 12.16 -10.98 -7.81
C ILE A 170 11.69 -10.55 -9.20
N THR A 171 11.71 -9.26 -9.52
CA THR A 171 11.22 -8.75 -10.80
C THR A 171 12.10 -9.17 -11.98
N LYS A 172 13.42 -9.24 -11.80
CA LYS A 172 14.33 -9.72 -12.84
C LYS A 172 14.16 -11.22 -13.13
N LYS A 173 14.00 -12.06 -12.10
CA LYS A 173 13.88 -13.52 -12.25
C LYS A 173 12.50 -13.95 -12.75
N SER A 174 11.45 -13.21 -12.41
CA SER A 174 10.08 -13.62 -12.75
C SER A 174 9.72 -13.44 -14.22
N GLY A 175 10.48 -12.64 -14.98
CA GLY A 175 10.12 -12.28 -16.35
C GLY A 175 8.74 -11.60 -16.48
N ILE A 176 8.08 -11.35 -15.35
CA ILE A 176 6.75 -10.76 -15.32
C ILE A 176 6.91 -9.25 -15.48
N HIS A 177 6.70 -8.78 -16.68
CA HIS A 177 6.53 -7.36 -16.94
C HIS A 177 5.22 -6.88 -16.29
N ARG A 178 5.24 -5.69 -15.67
CA ARG A 178 3.99 -5.01 -15.31
C ARG A 178 3.14 -4.93 -16.58
N GLY A 179 1.90 -5.42 -16.52
CA GLY A 179 1.00 -5.36 -17.66
C GLY A 179 0.97 -3.93 -18.22
N VAL A 180 1.26 -3.79 -19.49
CA VAL A 180 1.17 -2.50 -20.18
C VAL A 180 -0.32 -2.13 -20.24
N ARG A 181 -0.66 -1.01 -19.67
CA ARG A 181 -2.02 -0.45 -19.79
C ARG A 181 -2.07 0.40 -21.03
N HIS A 182 -2.98 0.07 -21.92
CA HIS A 182 -3.25 0.85 -23.11
C HIS A 182 -4.46 1.75 -22.87
N ALA A 183 -4.43 2.96 -23.41
CA ALA A 183 -5.61 3.80 -23.51
C ALA A 183 -6.53 3.23 -24.60
N LEU A 184 -7.83 3.47 -24.47
CA LEU A 184 -8.78 3.17 -25.56
C LEU A 184 -8.41 3.97 -26.80
N THR A 185 -8.53 3.36 -27.98
CA THR A 185 -8.54 4.11 -29.23
C THR A 185 -9.85 4.92 -29.35
N ALA A 186 -9.88 5.92 -30.21
CA ALA A 186 -11.12 6.69 -30.46
C ALA A 186 -12.27 5.79 -30.93
N GLU A 187 -11.96 4.77 -31.72
CA GLU A 187 -12.91 3.78 -32.21
C GLU A 187 -13.44 2.90 -31.07
N GLN A 188 -12.56 2.39 -30.22
CA GLN A 188 -12.96 1.61 -29.03
C GLN A 188 -13.79 2.44 -28.07
N GLN A 189 -13.41 3.70 -27.83
CA GLN A 189 -14.18 4.61 -26.98
C GLN A 189 -15.57 4.83 -27.53
N LYS A 190 -15.69 5.09 -28.84
CA LYS A 190 -16.99 5.28 -29.49
C LYS A 190 -17.84 4.02 -29.36
N ALA A 191 -17.30 2.86 -29.73
CA ALA A 191 -18.01 1.58 -29.63
C ALA A 191 -18.49 1.27 -28.21
N PHE A 192 -17.67 1.54 -27.20
CA PHE A 192 -18.02 1.38 -25.79
C PHE A 192 -19.18 2.31 -25.38
N MET A 193 -19.12 3.58 -25.78
CA MET A 193 -20.17 4.55 -25.43
C MET A 193 -21.48 4.27 -26.19
N ASP A 194 -21.40 3.92 -27.47
CA ASP A 194 -22.58 3.50 -28.28
C ASP A 194 -23.22 2.25 -27.66
N TYR A 195 -22.45 1.29 -27.21
CA TYR A 195 -22.95 0.10 -26.53
C TYR A 195 -23.72 0.45 -25.25
N ILE A 196 -23.15 1.30 -24.40
CA ILE A 196 -23.83 1.72 -23.16
C ILE A 196 -25.11 2.48 -23.46
N ALA A 197 -25.09 3.40 -24.41
CA ALA A 197 -26.23 4.22 -24.78
C ALA A 197 -27.43 3.37 -25.27
N ASN A 198 -27.15 2.27 -25.97
CA ASN A 198 -28.18 1.40 -26.55
C ASN A 198 -28.53 0.16 -25.71
N HIS A 199 -27.82 -0.06 -24.57
CA HIS A 199 -28.05 -1.26 -23.75
C HIS A 199 -29.06 -0.98 -22.62
N PRO A 200 -30.20 -1.72 -22.55
CA PRO A 200 -31.29 -1.40 -21.62
C PRO A 200 -30.89 -1.45 -20.12
N VAL A 201 -29.87 -2.24 -19.81
CA VAL A 201 -29.38 -2.38 -18.41
C VAL A 201 -28.29 -1.37 -18.08
N TYR A 202 -27.54 -0.86 -19.06
CA TYR A 202 -26.36 -0.03 -18.81
C TYR A 202 -26.53 1.45 -19.17
N VAL A 203 -27.62 1.82 -19.83
CA VAL A 203 -27.84 3.19 -20.30
C VAL A 203 -27.76 4.24 -19.19
N HIS A 204 -28.20 3.94 -17.98
CA HIS A 204 -28.10 4.85 -16.83
C HIS A 204 -26.66 5.15 -16.40
N TRP A 205 -25.65 4.43 -16.91
CA TRP A 205 -24.23 4.73 -16.68
C TRP A 205 -23.65 5.67 -17.74
N TRP A 206 -24.39 5.92 -18.82
CA TRP A 206 -23.92 6.74 -19.92
C TRP A 206 -23.52 8.16 -19.48
N PRO A 207 -24.29 8.88 -18.67
CA PRO A 207 -23.94 10.23 -18.23
C PRO A 207 -22.61 10.23 -17.43
N LEU A 208 -22.44 9.29 -16.49
CA LEU A 208 -21.21 9.21 -15.70
C LEU A 208 -19.98 8.98 -16.58
N PHE A 209 -20.04 8.04 -17.52
CA PHE A 209 -18.88 7.76 -18.37
C PHE A 209 -18.64 8.88 -19.39
N THR A 210 -19.65 9.54 -19.88
CA THR A 210 -19.51 10.74 -20.72
C THR A 210 -18.80 11.86 -19.98
N ILE A 211 -19.18 12.13 -18.74
CA ILE A 211 -18.53 13.14 -17.91
C ILE A 211 -17.06 12.75 -17.62
N LEU A 212 -16.79 11.51 -17.24
CA LEU A 212 -15.42 11.06 -16.97
C LEU A 212 -14.50 11.11 -18.19
N LEU A 213 -15.00 10.72 -19.36
CA LEU A 213 -14.25 10.73 -20.62
C LEU A 213 -14.05 12.17 -21.15
N GLY A 214 -15.10 12.99 -21.10
CA GLY A 214 -15.05 14.38 -21.58
C GLY A 214 -14.22 15.31 -20.69
N THR A 215 -14.12 15.01 -19.40
CA THR A 215 -13.40 15.86 -18.43
C THR A 215 -12.00 15.34 -18.09
N GLY A 216 -11.72 14.06 -18.30
CA GLY A 216 -10.51 13.41 -17.82
C GLY A 216 -10.39 13.37 -16.29
N CYS A 217 -11.49 13.54 -15.55
CA CYS A 217 -11.50 13.49 -14.10
C CYS A 217 -11.18 12.09 -13.58
N ARG A 218 -10.49 12.03 -12.45
CA ARG A 218 -10.39 10.78 -11.69
C ARG A 218 -11.77 10.38 -11.17
N ILE A 219 -12.00 9.10 -11.00
CA ILE A 219 -13.32 8.59 -10.53
C ILE A 219 -13.82 9.30 -9.27
N GLY A 220 -12.94 9.55 -8.29
CA GLY A 220 -13.33 10.25 -7.07
C GLY A 220 -13.60 11.75 -7.27
N GLU A 221 -12.93 12.41 -8.22
CA GLU A 221 -13.20 13.79 -8.62
C GLU A 221 -14.57 13.85 -9.31
N GLY A 222 -14.83 12.94 -10.27
CA GLY A 222 -16.11 12.89 -10.99
C GLY A 222 -17.28 12.59 -10.05
N LEU A 223 -17.20 11.55 -9.22
CA LEU A 223 -18.29 11.20 -8.28
C LEU A 223 -18.50 12.25 -7.17
N GLY A 224 -17.49 13.06 -6.88
CA GLY A 224 -17.58 14.16 -5.94
C GLY A 224 -18.15 15.46 -6.52
N LEU A 225 -18.37 15.55 -7.85
CA LEU A 225 -18.91 16.77 -8.46
C LEU A 225 -20.26 17.15 -7.88
N ARG A 226 -20.44 18.44 -7.65
CA ARG A 226 -21.67 19.07 -7.16
C ARG A 226 -22.20 20.05 -8.20
N TRP A 227 -23.49 20.34 -8.13
CA TRP A 227 -24.07 21.32 -9.04
C TRP A 227 -23.40 22.69 -8.96
N GLU A 228 -22.95 23.10 -7.78
CA GLU A 228 -22.24 24.38 -7.59
C GLU A 228 -20.83 24.42 -8.20
N ASP A 229 -20.26 23.26 -8.55
CA ASP A 229 -18.95 23.18 -9.22
C ASP A 229 -19.07 23.44 -10.75
N ILE A 230 -20.32 23.51 -11.28
CA ILE A 230 -20.61 23.70 -12.71
C ILE A 230 -21.08 25.15 -12.96
N ASP A 231 -20.29 25.89 -13.70
CA ASP A 231 -20.68 27.22 -14.20
C ASP A 231 -21.21 27.11 -15.64
N PHE A 232 -22.53 27.00 -15.75
CA PHE A 232 -23.20 26.85 -17.04
C PHE A 232 -23.15 28.12 -17.91
N GLU A 233 -22.98 29.30 -17.31
CA GLU A 233 -22.87 30.58 -18.03
C GLU A 233 -21.49 30.73 -18.68
N LYS A 234 -20.44 30.40 -17.95
CA LYS A 234 -19.06 30.47 -18.43
C LYS A 234 -18.59 29.20 -19.13
N ASN A 235 -19.40 28.14 -19.16
CA ASN A 235 -19.01 26.82 -19.67
C ASN A 235 -17.75 26.26 -19.00
N LEU A 236 -17.74 26.22 -17.66
CA LEU A 236 -16.60 25.78 -16.88
C LEU A 236 -17.02 24.78 -15.80
N ILE A 237 -16.13 23.85 -15.52
CA ILE A 237 -16.24 22.87 -14.40
C ILE A 237 -15.06 23.09 -13.46
N SER A 238 -15.33 23.25 -12.18
CA SER A 238 -14.33 23.44 -11.14
C SER A 238 -13.99 22.11 -10.46
N ILE A 239 -12.75 21.64 -10.59
CA ILE A 239 -12.26 20.44 -9.91
C ILE A 239 -11.45 20.86 -8.70
N ASN A 240 -12.07 20.85 -7.53
CA ASN A 240 -11.52 21.39 -6.29
C ASN A 240 -11.48 20.39 -5.13
N HIS A 241 -12.10 19.21 -5.28
CA HIS A 241 -12.14 18.15 -4.27
C HIS A 241 -12.28 16.76 -4.91
N SER A 242 -12.24 15.73 -4.09
CA SER A 242 -12.35 14.34 -4.53
C SER A 242 -13.03 13.51 -3.46
N LEU A 243 -14.06 12.75 -3.84
CA LEU A 243 -14.73 11.77 -3.02
C LEU A 243 -13.87 10.51 -2.86
N THR A 244 -13.75 10.02 -1.63
CA THR A 244 -13.05 8.78 -1.31
C THR A 244 -13.94 7.91 -0.41
N TYR A 245 -13.69 6.60 -0.42
CA TYR A 245 -14.46 5.64 0.37
C TYR A 245 -13.51 4.63 0.99
N TYR A 246 -13.26 4.74 2.30
CA TYR A 246 -12.30 3.91 3.02
C TYR A 246 -12.65 3.82 4.52
N PRO A 247 -12.16 2.81 5.26
CA PRO A 247 -12.41 2.70 6.69
C PRO A 247 -11.52 3.66 7.49
N THR A 248 -12.12 4.43 8.40
CA THR A 248 -11.42 5.33 9.34
C THR A 248 -11.41 4.80 10.77
N SER A 249 -12.39 4.02 11.14
CA SER A 249 -12.57 3.46 12.49
C SER A 249 -11.89 2.11 12.68
N GLU A 250 -11.64 1.72 13.94
CA GLU A 250 -11.05 0.42 14.30
C GLU A 250 -11.94 -0.76 13.93
N ASP A 251 -13.26 -0.60 13.93
CA ASP A 251 -14.26 -1.58 13.48
C ASP A 251 -14.29 -1.76 11.95
N ARG A 252 -13.52 -0.92 11.21
CA ARG A 252 -13.37 -0.95 9.76
C ARG A 252 -14.67 -0.67 8.98
N THR A 253 -15.61 0.04 9.57
CA THR A 253 -16.74 0.59 8.83
C THR A 253 -16.20 1.57 7.77
N THR A 254 -16.56 1.33 6.52
CA THR A 254 -16.16 2.19 5.41
C THR A 254 -17.11 3.35 5.24
N GLU A 255 -16.56 4.54 5.13
CA GLU A 255 -17.32 5.79 5.04
C GLU A 255 -16.83 6.64 3.86
N PHE A 256 -17.70 7.53 3.41
CA PHE A 256 -17.32 8.54 2.43
C PHE A 256 -16.58 9.69 3.10
N HIS A 257 -15.57 10.21 2.40
CA HIS A 257 -14.79 11.37 2.81
C HIS A 257 -14.51 12.26 1.62
N ILE A 258 -14.46 13.57 1.86
CA ILE A 258 -14.03 14.56 0.88
C ILE A 258 -12.61 15.01 1.19
N HIS A 259 -11.75 14.96 0.19
CA HIS A 259 -10.38 15.46 0.29
C HIS A 259 -10.09 16.51 -0.76
N LYS A 260 -9.37 17.55 -0.36
CA LYS A 260 -8.75 18.47 -1.31
C LYS A 260 -7.68 17.74 -2.13
N PRO A 261 -7.42 18.16 -3.38
CA PRO A 261 -6.35 17.62 -4.19
C PRO A 261 -5.00 17.59 -3.45
N LYS A 262 -4.11 16.69 -3.86
CA LYS A 262 -2.79 16.54 -3.21
C LYS A 262 -1.82 17.68 -3.54
N THR A 263 -2.03 18.32 -4.65
CA THR A 263 -1.17 19.38 -5.20
C THR A 263 -2.03 20.52 -5.75
N ASP A 264 -1.47 21.70 -5.83
CA ASP A 264 -2.16 22.87 -6.41
C ASP A 264 -2.58 22.62 -7.87
N ALA A 265 -1.79 21.87 -8.64
CA ALA A 265 -2.16 21.44 -9.99
C ALA A 265 -3.40 20.51 -10.04
N GLY A 266 -3.81 19.95 -8.90
CA GLY A 266 -5.06 19.20 -8.77
C GLY A 266 -6.29 20.09 -8.67
N LEU A 267 -6.12 21.35 -8.25
CA LEU A 267 -7.12 22.40 -8.32
C LEU A 267 -7.11 22.95 -9.73
N ARG A 268 -8.15 22.73 -10.49
CA ARG A 268 -8.20 23.14 -11.89
C ARG A 268 -9.62 23.42 -12.33
N THR A 269 -9.74 24.30 -13.30
CA THR A 269 -10.97 24.56 -14.02
C THR A 269 -10.82 24.00 -15.45
N ILE A 270 -11.81 23.29 -15.90
CA ILE A 270 -11.85 22.69 -17.23
C ILE A 270 -13.07 23.18 -18.01
N PRO A 271 -13.01 23.24 -19.36
CA PRO A 271 -14.17 23.63 -20.14
C PRO A 271 -15.28 22.59 -20.04
N LEU A 272 -16.51 23.05 -19.98
CA LEU A 272 -17.73 22.26 -20.10
C LEU A 272 -18.01 22.00 -21.59
N LEU A 273 -17.71 20.79 -22.06
CA LEU A 273 -17.99 20.37 -23.44
C LEU A 273 -19.48 20.14 -23.63
N ASP A 274 -19.99 20.28 -24.86
CA ASP A 274 -21.40 20.09 -25.20
C ASP A 274 -21.90 18.70 -24.78
N SER A 275 -21.15 17.64 -25.10
CA SER A 275 -21.50 16.28 -24.69
C SER A 275 -21.58 16.07 -23.18
N VAL A 276 -20.76 16.80 -22.42
CA VAL A 276 -20.79 16.75 -20.94
C VAL A 276 -21.99 17.56 -20.43
N ARG A 277 -22.34 18.66 -21.09
CA ARG A 277 -23.56 19.42 -20.80
C ARG A 277 -24.80 18.56 -20.99
N ASP A 278 -24.92 17.89 -22.14
CA ASP A 278 -26.05 16.98 -22.44
C ASP A 278 -26.18 15.88 -21.36
N ALA A 279 -25.05 15.34 -20.91
CA ALA A 279 -25.04 14.34 -19.85
C ALA A 279 -25.47 14.91 -18.48
N LEU A 280 -25.12 16.16 -18.18
CA LEU A 280 -25.56 16.86 -16.97
C LEU A 280 -27.06 17.22 -17.02
N ASP A 281 -27.56 17.59 -18.20
CA ASP A 281 -28.98 17.91 -18.39
C ASP A 281 -29.84 16.64 -18.15
N ILE A 282 -29.42 15.47 -18.66
CA ILE A 282 -30.07 14.18 -18.36
C ILE A 282 -30.08 13.91 -16.84
N LEU A 283 -28.95 14.11 -16.15
CA LEU A 283 -28.88 13.89 -14.70
C LEU A 283 -29.77 14.87 -13.91
N ARG A 284 -29.96 16.10 -14.41
CA ARG A 284 -30.87 17.08 -13.81
C ARG A 284 -32.34 16.67 -13.97
N GLU A 285 -32.71 16.19 -15.15
CA GLU A 285 -34.06 15.64 -15.40
C GLU A 285 -34.35 14.41 -14.54
N GLU A 286 -33.35 13.54 -14.35
CA GLU A 286 -33.44 12.39 -13.43
C GLU A 286 -33.62 12.84 -11.97
N GLU A 287 -32.90 13.87 -11.53
CA GLU A 287 -33.02 14.46 -10.19
C GLU A 287 -34.40 15.09 -9.97
N ASP A 288 -34.89 15.84 -10.93
CA ASP A 288 -36.24 16.46 -10.88
C ASP A 288 -37.34 15.38 -10.77
N SER A 289 -37.12 14.21 -11.35
CA SER A 289 -38.08 13.10 -11.37
C SER A 289 -37.99 12.20 -10.13
N ASN A 290 -36.80 11.97 -9.62
CA ASN A 290 -36.50 10.95 -8.59
C ASN A 290 -36.08 11.54 -7.23
N GLY A 291 -35.90 12.87 -7.17
CA GLY A 291 -35.34 13.57 -6.01
C GLY A 291 -33.83 13.70 -6.02
N SER A 292 -33.32 14.69 -5.31
CA SER A 292 -31.89 15.01 -5.20
C SER A 292 -31.18 14.10 -4.23
N ASN A 293 -29.84 14.03 -4.37
CA ASN A 293 -28.97 13.41 -3.38
C ASN A 293 -28.80 14.34 -2.17
N GLU A 294 -29.50 14.01 -1.07
CA GLU A 294 -29.48 14.78 0.18
C GLU A 294 -28.29 14.43 1.11
N GLN A 295 -27.41 13.53 0.68
CA GLN A 295 -26.29 13.10 1.51
C GLN A 295 -25.28 14.22 1.69
N GLU A 296 -24.89 14.46 2.95
CA GLU A 296 -23.78 15.36 3.33
C GLU A 296 -22.55 14.53 3.71
N VAL A 297 -21.38 14.93 3.22
CA VAL A 297 -20.09 14.30 3.51
C VAL A 297 -19.07 15.39 3.81
N ASP A 298 -18.53 15.41 5.03
CA ASP A 298 -17.52 16.39 5.49
C ASP A 298 -17.93 17.86 5.23
N GLY A 299 -19.24 18.18 5.34
CA GLY A 299 -19.80 19.51 5.08
C GLY A 299 -20.05 19.82 3.60
N TYR A 300 -19.95 18.85 2.70
CA TYR A 300 -20.27 18.96 1.28
C TYR A 300 -21.61 18.29 0.99
N SER A 301 -22.48 18.95 0.22
CA SER A 301 -23.79 18.46 -0.22
C SER A 301 -24.09 18.90 -1.66
N GLY A 302 -25.21 18.48 -2.23
CA GLY A 302 -25.60 18.82 -3.60
C GLY A 302 -24.81 18.06 -4.66
N PHE A 303 -24.43 16.81 -4.38
CA PHE A 303 -23.72 15.94 -5.33
C PHE A 303 -24.58 15.57 -6.52
N ILE A 304 -24.00 15.63 -7.71
CA ILE A 304 -24.68 15.34 -8.98
C ILE A 304 -25.07 13.86 -9.09
N PHE A 305 -24.18 12.96 -8.62
CA PHE A 305 -24.39 11.53 -8.80
C PHE A 305 -25.09 10.90 -7.60
N GLN A 306 -26.04 10.05 -7.89
CA GLN A 306 -26.73 9.22 -6.90
C GLN A 306 -26.88 7.78 -7.41
N ASN A 307 -26.96 6.85 -6.46
CA ASN A 307 -27.34 5.47 -6.76
C ASN A 307 -28.86 5.31 -6.64
N ARG A 308 -29.39 4.11 -6.91
CA ARG A 308 -30.84 3.80 -6.82
C ARG A 308 -31.45 4.01 -5.43
N PHE A 309 -30.67 4.31 -4.42
CA PHE A 309 -31.12 4.58 -3.04
C PHE A 309 -31.05 6.07 -2.68
N GLY A 310 -30.75 6.94 -3.65
CA GLY A 310 -30.59 8.38 -3.41
C GLY A 310 -29.32 8.77 -2.69
N THR A 311 -28.32 7.88 -2.63
CA THR A 311 -27.03 8.13 -1.96
C THR A 311 -25.86 8.08 -2.93
N LEU A 312 -24.69 8.54 -2.49
CA LEU A 312 -23.47 8.56 -3.30
C LEU A 312 -23.09 7.16 -3.81
N PRO A 313 -22.70 7.04 -5.08
CA PRO A 313 -22.16 5.79 -5.61
C PRO A 313 -20.75 5.56 -5.10
N ASN A 314 -20.47 4.31 -4.69
CA ASN A 314 -19.16 3.91 -4.24
C ASN A 314 -18.19 3.75 -5.44
N PRO A 315 -16.99 4.36 -5.44
CA PRO A 315 -16.00 4.21 -6.51
C PRO A 315 -15.66 2.76 -6.87
N ALA A 316 -15.64 1.86 -5.89
CA ALA A 316 -15.39 0.43 -6.14
C ALA A 316 -16.57 -0.24 -6.88
N SER A 317 -17.81 0.22 -6.69
CA SER A 317 -18.98 -0.28 -7.43
C SER A 317 -18.92 0.12 -8.90
N VAL A 318 -18.51 1.35 -9.19
CA VAL A 318 -18.29 1.84 -10.57
C VAL A 318 -17.23 0.99 -11.27
N ASN A 319 -16.10 0.72 -10.63
CA ASN A 319 -15.04 -0.13 -11.19
C ASN A 319 -15.52 -1.58 -11.46
N ARG A 320 -16.38 -2.14 -10.61
CA ARG A 320 -17.01 -3.44 -10.87
C ARG A 320 -17.97 -3.39 -12.05
N THR A 321 -18.70 -2.29 -12.18
CA THR A 321 -19.64 -2.08 -13.30
C THR A 321 -18.90 -1.94 -14.61
N ILE A 322 -17.81 -1.15 -14.69
CA ILE A 322 -16.97 -1.08 -15.91
C ILE A 322 -16.57 -2.48 -16.37
N LYS A 323 -16.03 -3.31 -15.46
CA LYS A 323 -15.64 -4.70 -15.81
C LYS A 323 -16.82 -5.51 -16.36
N ARG A 324 -18.01 -5.35 -15.79
CA ARG A 324 -19.21 -6.06 -16.23
C ARG A 324 -19.65 -5.59 -17.60
N ILE A 325 -19.66 -4.28 -17.85
CA ILE A 325 -20.00 -3.70 -19.16
C ILE A 325 -19.00 -4.18 -20.22
N VAL A 326 -17.69 -4.08 -19.95
CA VAL A 326 -16.66 -4.53 -20.90
C VAL A 326 -16.78 -6.01 -21.19
N ASN A 327 -17.04 -6.86 -20.20
CA ASN A 327 -17.23 -8.29 -20.42
C ASN A 327 -18.47 -8.58 -21.26
N SER A 328 -19.57 -7.85 -21.03
CA SER A 328 -20.82 -7.95 -21.81
C SER A 328 -20.58 -7.51 -23.24
N TYR A 329 -19.99 -6.33 -23.44
CA TYR A 329 -19.62 -5.82 -24.77
C TYR A 329 -18.73 -6.82 -25.53
N ASN A 330 -17.66 -7.30 -24.91
CA ASN A 330 -16.73 -8.22 -25.54
C ASN A 330 -17.38 -9.56 -25.92
N ALA A 331 -18.36 -10.03 -25.15
CA ALA A 331 -19.11 -11.24 -25.47
C ALA A 331 -20.00 -11.03 -26.71
N ASP A 332 -20.77 -9.92 -26.73
CA ASP A 332 -21.67 -9.57 -27.83
C ASP A 332 -20.88 -9.25 -29.10
N GLU A 333 -19.77 -8.52 -28.99
CA GLU A 333 -18.92 -8.13 -30.09
C GLU A 333 -18.25 -9.36 -30.76
N ARG A 334 -17.79 -10.35 -29.99
CA ARG A 334 -17.27 -11.60 -30.57
C ARG A 334 -18.33 -12.35 -31.37
N LEU A 335 -19.58 -12.39 -30.88
CA LEU A 335 -20.68 -13.03 -31.60
C LEU A 335 -21.03 -12.29 -32.88
N ASN A 336 -21.09 -10.97 -32.84
CA ASN A 336 -21.40 -10.13 -34.00
C ASN A 336 -20.28 -10.20 -35.05
N ALA A 337 -19.01 -10.05 -34.62
CA ALA A 337 -17.86 -10.15 -35.52
C ALA A 337 -17.77 -11.52 -36.19
N ALA A 338 -18.04 -12.61 -35.45
CA ALA A 338 -18.09 -13.96 -36.05
C ALA A 338 -19.23 -14.12 -37.10
N ARG A 339 -20.39 -13.50 -36.88
CA ARG A 339 -21.51 -13.49 -37.84
C ARG A 339 -21.20 -12.68 -39.10
N GLU A 340 -20.43 -11.60 -38.93
CA GLU A 340 -20.07 -10.68 -40.02
C GLU A 340 -18.75 -11.05 -40.70
N GLY A 341 -18.04 -12.06 -40.22
CA GLY A 341 -16.74 -12.52 -40.77
C GLY A 341 -15.59 -11.51 -40.60
N ARG A 342 -15.61 -10.70 -39.56
CA ARG A 342 -14.59 -9.69 -39.26
C ARG A 342 -13.90 -9.96 -37.91
N GLU A 343 -12.77 -9.30 -37.67
CA GLU A 343 -12.11 -9.30 -36.38
C GLU A 343 -12.91 -8.48 -35.35
N PRO A 344 -13.01 -8.94 -34.10
CA PRO A 344 -13.73 -8.22 -33.05
C PRO A 344 -12.95 -7.01 -32.54
N LEU A 345 -13.62 -5.91 -32.29
CA LEU A 345 -13.09 -4.70 -31.67
C LEU A 345 -13.20 -4.82 -30.14
N LEU A 346 -12.16 -5.38 -29.47
CA LEU A 346 -12.14 -5.67 -28.03
C LEU A 346 -11.26 -4.70 -27.25
#